data_aa9a5bd4b74fade89560a62e30cf3c5a
#
_entry.id   aa9a5bd4b74fade89560a62e30cf3c5a
#
_cell.length_a   1.000
_cell.length_b   1.000
_cell.length_c   1.000
_cell.angle_alpha   90.00
_cell.angle_beta   90.00
_cell.angle_gamma   90.00
#
_symmetry.space_group_name_H-M   'P 1'
#
loop_
_entity.id
_entity.type
_entity.pdbx_description
1 polymer ?
#
loop_
_entity_poly.entity_id
_entity_poly.type
_entity_poly.pdbx_seq_one_letter_code
_entity_poly.pdbx_strand_id
1 'polypeptide(L)'
;MKKRKDGRYQKKIVLANGKYKIVYGKTLAELNQNVQDIRDQERQGLVVDDNTLVGEWAKQWLETYKSSLRAATISMYRNAYNNHILQHIGNMPLRAVRAVHVQGIMNAVSDKSESLQHKVLLTVNQIFETAQQNHLILRNPAEGIKITKHALPDKQKYLTAEQQEELMTSVVDPRALVFCGLCLYCGLRREEAFGVEWVDIKGNQLTVNRAITFVGNQPDSNQELKTKAAHRTIPIPDPLLEILEHTPRIGLYVVTNIDGSMITRIGFRRLWEKVVRSVSFPLHPHMLRHSYATALYHAGIDLKTAQYLLGHSSIQMTANIYTHIDDKDAGLSACKINSAFSAKSSQKVVKTQ
;
A
#
# COMPACT_ATOMS: atom_id res chain seq x y z
N MET A 1 40.13 18.33 42.43
CA MET A 1 39.62 16.98 42.10
C MET A 1 40.81 16.08 41.80
N LYS A 2 40.94 14.89 42.46
CA LYS A 2 42.05 13.97 42.18
C LYS A 2 41.76 13.15 40.91
N LYS A 3 42.80 12.95 40.07
CA LYS A 3 42.73 12.01 38.94
C LYS A 3 42.59 10.58 39.44
N ARG A 4 41.86 9.77 38.72
CA ARG A 4 41.78 8.32 38.94
C ARG A 4 43.08 7.64 38.51
N LYS A 5 43.25 6.37 38.88
CA LYS A 5 44.40 5.55 38.44
C LYS A 5 44.50 5.42 36.92
N ASP A 6 43.34 5.54 36.20
CA ASP A 6 43.24 5.52 34.74
C ASP A 6 43.50 6.89 34.05
N GLY A 7 43.97 7.87 34.84
CA GLY A 7 44.33 9.20 34.31
C GLY A 7 43.17 10.15 34.03
N ARG A 8 41.92 9.75 34.28
CA ARG A 8 40.71 10.57 34.04
C ARG A 8 40.20 11.24 35.31
N TYR A 9 39.54 12.38 35.15
CA TYR A 9 38.73 13.00 36.20
C TYR A 9 37.33 12.42 36.16
N GLN A 10 36.63 12.40 37.30
CA GLN A 10 35.21 11.97 37.37
C GLN A 10 34.41 12.91 38.26
N LYS A 11 33.09 13.04 37.92
CA LYS A 11 32.12 13.76 38.73
C LYS A 11 30.82 12.96 38.76
N LYS A 12 30.26 12.76 39.95
CA LYS A 12 28.92 12.18 40.12
C LYS A 12 27.91 13.31 40.05
N ILE A 13 26.94 13.20 39.20
CA ILE A 13 25.82 14.16 39.05
C ILE A 13 24.50 13.43 39.29
N VAL A 14 23.51 14.17 39.76
CA VAL A 14 22.10 13.71 39.86
C VAL A 14 21.38 14.17 38.60
N LEU A 15 20.71 13.26 37.90
CA LEU A 15 19.88 13.54 36.74
C LEU A 15 18.50 14.00 37.17
N ALA A 16 17.75 14.65 36.27
CA ALA A 16 16.38 15.11 36.50
C ALA A 16 15.41 13.99 36.92
N ASN A 17 15.68 12.73 36.50
CA ASN A 17 14.92 11.54 36.90
C ASN A 17 15.33 10.96 38.29
N GLY A 18 16.15 11.66 39.04
CA GLY A 18 16.67 11.23 40.38
C GLY A 18 17.80 10.20 40.35
N LYS A 19 18.15 9.65 39.18
CA LYS A 19 19.27 8.70 39.07
C LYS A 19 20.62 9.42 39.11
N TYR A 20 21.68 8.69 39.53
CA TYR A 20 23.04 9.18 39.52
C TYR A 20 23.75 8.76 38.23
N LYS A 21 24.52 9.70 37.66
CA LYS A 21 25.42 9.43 36.53
C LYS A 21 26.85 9.85 36.89
N ILE A 22 27.82 9.03 36.52
CA ILE A 22 29.24 9.37 36.68
C ILE A 22 29.74 9.84 35.32
N VAL A 23 30.25 11.06 35.30
CA VAL A 23 30.79 11.70 34.09
C VAL A 23 32.31 11.68 34.18
N TYR A 24 32.97 11.44 33.07
CA TYR A 24 34.43 11.34 32.98
C TYR A 24 34.97 12.39 32.00
N GLY A 25 36.24 12.82 32.21
CA GLY A 25 36.98 13.65 31.28
C GLY A 25 38.47 13.45 31.45
N LYS A 26 39.27 13.54 30.39
CA LYS A 26 40.74 13.47 30.44
C LYS A 26 41.33 14.72 31.07
N THR A 27 40.66 15.84 30.93
CA THR A 27 40.96 17.13 31.54
C THR A 27 39.77 17.62 32.37
N LEU A 28 40.02 18.58 33.29
CA LEU A 28 38.93 19.24 34.03
C LEU A 28 38.01 20.03 33.14
N ALA A 29 38.52 20.66 32.06
CA ALA A 29 37.75 21.37 31.08
C ALA A 29 36.80 20.41 30.35
N GLU A 30 37.32 19.28 29.87
CA GLU A 30 36.52 18.23 29.22
C GLU A 30 35.42 17.67 30.14
N LEU A 31 35.77 17.41 31.41
CA LEU A 31 34.79 16.94 32.39
C LEU A 31 33.66 17.95 32.60
N ASN A 32 33.99 19.23 32.75
CA ASN A 32 33.00 20.28 32.93
C ASN A 32 32.13 20.45 31.68
N GLN A 33 32.72 20.37 30.50
CA GLN A 33 31.96 20.41 29.23
C GLN A 33 30.99 19.23 29.14
N ASN A 34 31.44 18.00 29.41
CA ASN A 34 30.60 16.81 29.41
C ASN A 34 29.44 16.91 30.43
N VAL A 35 29.67 17.52 31.59
CA VAL A 35 28.60 17.78 32.57
C VAL A 35 27.63 18.81 32.06
N GLN A 36 28.13 19.88 31.41
CA GLN A 36 27.27 20.90 30.84
C GLN A 36 26.42 20.35 29.70
N ASP A 37 27.01 19.57 28.80
CA ASP A 37 26.30 18.90 27.71
C ASP A 37 25.15 18.03 28.22
N ILE A 38 25.36 17.30 29.33
CA ILE A 38 24.29 16.51 29.97
C ILE A 38 23.22 17.43 30.52
N ARG A 39 23.56 18.54 31.17
CA ARG A 39 22.56 19.49 31.69
C ARG A 39 21.75 20.16 30.56
N ASP A 40 22.39 20.48 29.46
CA ASP A 40 21.71 21.05 28.29
C ASP A 40 20.78 20.03 27.63
N GLN A 41 21.16 18.76 27.58
CA GLN A 41 20.27 17.67 27.15
C GLN A 41 19.04 17.53 28.07
N GLU A 42 19.23 17.59 29.40
CA GLU A 42 18.13 17.59 30.37
C GLU A 42 17.21 18.80 30.21
N ARG A 43 17.74 20.01 29.99
CA ARG A 43 16.96 21.22 29.69
C ARG A 43 16.14 21.11 28.42
N GLN A 44 16.62 20.33 27.45
CA GLN A 44 15.90 20.01 26.21
C GLN A 44 14.88 18.86 26.40
N GLY A 45 14.71 18.38 27.65
CA GLY A 45 13.73 17.33 27.99
C GLY A 45 14.19 15.91 27.70
N LEU A 46 15.46 15.67 27.30
CA LEU A 46 15.95 14.33 27.02
C LEU A 46 16.06 13.46 28.29
N VAL A 47 15.68 12.19 28.16
CA VAL A 47 15.92 11.15 29.17
C VAL A 47 17.39 10.69 29.10
N VAL A 48 18.30 11.43 29.70
CA VAL A 48 19.78 11.34 29.50
C VAL A 48 20.40 9.97 29.73
N ASP A 49 19.78 9.09 30.52
CA ASP A 49 20.32 7.78 30.87
C ASP A 49 19.68 6.62 30.11
N ASP A 50 19.02 6.91 29.01
CA ASP A 50 18.33 5.93 28.20
C ASP A 50 19.28 5.35 27.14
N ASN A 51 19.63 4.07 27.32
CA ASN A 51 20.40 3.26 26.36
C ASN A 51 19.53 2.31 25.58
N THR A 52 18.22 2.59 25.48
CA THR A 52 17.25 1.78 24.75
C THR A 52 17.74 1.47 23.34
N LEU A 53 17.78 0.19 23.01
CA LEU A 53 18.17 -0.26 21.68
C LEU A 53 17.04 0.01 20.68
N VAL A 54 17.40 0.26 19.41
CA VAL A 54 16.42 0.45 18.34
C VAL A 54 15.47 -0.74 18.26
N GLY A 55 15.96 -1.97 18.46
CA GLY A 55 15.17 -3.18 18.43
C GLY A 55 14.09 -3.25 19.51
N GLU A 56 14.45 -2.88 20.74
CA GLU A 56 13.53 -2.83 21.88
C GLU A 56 12.47 -1.75 21.68
N TRP A 57 12.90 -0.57 21.28
CA TRP A 57 12.00 0.55 20.98
C TRP A 57 11.06 0.23 19.84
N ALA A 58 11.53 -0.32 18.72
CA ALA A 58 10.69 -0.65 17.57
C ALA A 58 9.62 -1.69 17.92
N LYS A 59 9.92 -2.66 18.79
CA LYS A 59 8.96 -3.63 19.29
C LYS A 59 7.88 -2.92 20.12
N GLN A 60 8.28 -2.10 21.10
CA GLN A 60 7.36 -1.31 21.91
C GLN A 60 6.53 -0.36 21.06
N TRP A 61 7.13 0.29 20.06
CA TRP A 61 6.45 1.17 19.12
C TRP A 61 5.36 0.45 18.32
N LEU A 62 5.64 -0.76 17.80
CA LEU A 62 4.63 -1.58 17.10
C LEU A 62 3.46 -1.95 18.02
N GLU A 63 3.74 -2.33 19.25
CA GLU A 63 2.74 -2.77 20.22
C GLU A 63 1.90 -1.60 20.74
N THR A 64 2.51 -0.44 21.00
CA THR A 64 1.85 0.72 21.61
C THR A 64 1.19 1.63 20.59
N TYR A 65 1.91 2.02 19.54
CA TYR A 65 1.47 3.07 18.60
C TYR A 65 0.79 2.53 17.34
N LYS A 66 0.90 1.23 17.07
CA LYS A 66 0.34 0.61 15.86
C LYS A 66 -0.72 -0.45 16.15
N SER A 67 -1.07 -0.69 17.41
CA SER A 67 -2.05 -1.72 17.82
C SER A 67 -3.45 -1.52 17.23
N SER A 68 -3.88 -0.27 17.00
CA SER A 68 -5.19 0.06 16.43
C SER A 68 -5.26 -0.03 14.90
N LEU A 69 -4.13 -0.28 14.24
CA LEU A 69 -4.09 -0.36 12.79
C LEU A 69 -4.58 -1.72 12.29
N ARG A 70 -5.03 -1.76 11.03
CA ARG A 70 -5.41 -3.02 10.38
C ARG A 70 -4.23 -4.00 10.32
N ALA A 71 -4.50 -5.29 10.50
CA ALA A 71 -3.48 -6.35 10.53
C ALA A 71 -2.51 -6.32 9.33
N ALA A 72 -3.01 -6.00 8.13
CA ALA A 72 -2.17 -5.84 6.93
C ALA A 72 -1.16 -4.70 7.06
N THR A 73 -1.54 -3.58 7.68
CA THR A 73 -0.64 -2.43 7.90
C THR A 73 0.40 -2.75 8.96
N ILE A 74 0.00 -3.41 10.06
CA ILE A 74 0.93 -3.88 11.09
C ILE A 74 1.94 -4.87 10.48
N SER A 75 1.46 -5.79 9.64
CA SER A 75 2.32 -6.76 8.94
C SER A 75 3.31 -6.06 7.99
N MET A 76 2.90 -5.00 7.32
CA MET A 76 3.79 -4.19 6.47
C MET A 76 4.93 -3.58 7.28
N TYR A 77 4.63 -2.93 8.41
CA TYR A 77 5.66 -2.37 9.31
C TYR A 77 6.58 -3.45 9.86
N ARG A 78 6.00 -4.57 10.33
CA ARG A 78 6.76 -5.70 10.87
C ARG A 78 7.70 -6.31 9.83
N ASN A 79 7.24 -6.48 8.60
CA ASN A 79 8.06 -7.01 7.52
C ASN A 79 9.18 -6.04 7.13
N ALA A 80 8.88 -4.74 7.00
CA ALA A 80 9.90 -3.73 6.71
C ALA A 80 10.98 -3.69 7.81
N TYR A 81 10.57 -3.72 9.08
CA TYR A 81 11.46 -3.72 10.22
C TYR A 81 12.32 -4.99 10.28
N ASN A 82 11.70 -6.18 10.30
CA ASN A 82 12.43 -7.44 10.50
C ASN A 82 13.40 -7.77 9.36
N ASN A 83 12.98 -7.50 8.11
CA ASN A 83 13.74 -7.93 6.94
C ASN A 83 14.78 -6.90 6.48
N HIS A 84 14.62 -5.60 6.83
CA HIS A 84 15.44 -4.56 6.23
C HIS A 84 16.05 -3.57 7.25
N ILE A 85 15.53 -3.48 8.47
CA ILE A 85 15.99 -2.48 9.46
C ILE A 85 16.76 -3.12 10.60
N LEU A 86 16.20 -4.19 11.19
CA LEU A 86 16.71 -4.84 12.40
C LEU A 86 18.18 -5.23 12.28
N GLN A 87 18.56 -5.84 11.17
CA GLN A 87 19.93 -6.34 10.93
C GLN A 87 20.99 -5.23 10.86
N HIS A 88 20.59 -3.99 10.51
CA HIS A 88 21.52 -2.87 10.35
C HIS A 88 21.69 -2.06 11.64
N ILE A 89 20.60 -1.79 12.33
CA ILE A 89 20.60 -0.86 13.48
C ILE A 89 19.91 -1.41 14.74
N GLY A 90 19.34 -2.61 14.70
CA GLY A 90 18.54 -3.15 15.80
C GLY A 90 19.28 -3.22 17.15
N ASN A 91 20.57 -3.55 17.12
CA ASN A 91 21.43 -3.63 18.30
C ASN A 91 22.13 -2.30 18.66
N MET A 92 21.82 -1.23 17.95
CA MET A 92 22.38 0.09 18.25
C MET A 92 21.48 0.83 19.25
N PRO A 93 22.07 1.57 20.21
CA PRO A 93 21.32 2.54 21.01
C PRO A 93 20.65 3.59 20.10
N LEU A 94 19.40 3.97 20.37
CA LEU A 94 18.66 4.99 19.60
C LEU A 94 19.49 6.25 19.33
N ARG A 95 20.22 6.72 20.34
CA ARG A 95 21.06 7.93 20.28
C ARG A 95 22.31 7.80 19.44
N ALA A 96 22.76 6.57 19.19
CA ALA A 96 23.96 6.31 18.39
C ALA A 96 23.64 6.27 16.89
N VAL A 97 22.36 6.15 16.52
CA VAL A 97 21.96 6.12 15.11
C VAL A 97 22.13 7.51 14.49
N ARG A 98 22.77 7.54 13.34
CA ARG A 98 23.04 8.74 12.53
C ARG A 98 22.44 8.56 11.14
N ALA A 99 22.28 9.65 10.40
CA ALA A 99 21.78 9.63 9.03
C ALA A 99 22.54 8.63 8.12
N VAL A 100 23.83 8.47 8.30
CA VAL A 100 24.66 7.51 7.54
C VAL A 100 24.19 6.05 7.73
N HIS A 101 23.72 5.69 8.92
CA HIS A 101 23.20 4.34 9.17
C HIS A 101 21.87 4.12 8.46
N VAL A 102 20.98 5.14 8.45
CA VAL A 102 19.72 5.10 7.72
C VAL A 102 19.98 5.08 6.21
N GLN A 103 20.94 5.87 5.71
CA GLN A 103 21.35 5.82 4.32
C GLN A 103 21.90 4.44 3.94
N GLY A 104 22.64 3.78 4.84
CA GLY A 104 23.10 2.39 4.64
C GLY A 104 21.96 1.40 4.45
N ILE A 105 20.87 1.53 5.23
CA ILE A 105 19.63 0.74 5.06
C ILE A 105 19.03 1.00 3.67
N MET A 106 18.92 2.27 3.27
CA MET A 106 18.34 2.62 1.96
C MET A 106 19.19 2.13 0.79
N ASN A 107 20.52 2.18 0.93
CA ASN A 107 21.43 1.61 -0.08
C ASN A 107 21.27 0.10 -0.21
N ALA A 108 21.06 -0.62 0.91
CA ALA A 108 20.84 -2.07 0.91
C ALA A 108 19.52 -2.50 0.24
N VAL A 109 18.58 -1.59 0.06
CA VAL A 109 17.31 -1.84 -0.65
C VAL A 109 17.19 -1.08 -1.96
N SER A 110 18.28 -0.47 -2.43
CA SER A 110 18.29 0.37 -3.64
C SER A 110 17.93 -0.39 -4.91
N ASP A 111 18.24 -1.71 -4.98
CA ASP A 111 17.89 -2.62 -6.08
C ASP A 111 16.43 -3.10 -6.05
N LYS A 112 15.70 -2.81 -4.98
CA LYS A 112 14.31 -3.23 -4.79
C LYS A 112 13.34 -2.22 -5.40
N SER A 113 12.07 -2.64 -5.50
CA SER A 113 11.01 -1.77 -6.01
C SER A 113 10.88 -0.47 -5.19
N GLU A 114 10.57 0.65 -5.87
CA GLU A 114 10.34 1.94 -5.25
C GLU A 114 9.30 1.85 -4.11
N SER A 115 8.25 1.05 -4.29
CA SER A 115 7.24 0.79 -3.25
C SER A 115 7.82 0.16 -1.99
N LEU A 116 8.79 -0.75 -2.11
CA LEU A 116 9.47 -1.33 -0.95
C LEU A 116 10.38 -0.33 -0.28
N GLN A 117 11.17 0.43 -1.05
CA GLN A 117 12.02 1.49 -0.54
C GLN A 117 11.21 2.52 0.26
N HIS A 118 10.06 2.95 -0.27
CA HIS A 118 9.14 3.83 0.46
C HIS A 118 8.64 3.23 1.77
N LYS A 119 8.27 1.95 1.79
CA LYS A 119 7.80 1.28 3.03
C LYS A 119 8.89 1.19 4.08
N VAL A 120 10.12 0.89 3.67
CA VAL A 120 11.29 0.84 4.57
C VAL A 120 11.56 2.23 5.14
N LEU A 121 11.68 3.25 4.28
CA LEU A 121 11.94 4.62 4.73
C LEU A 121 10.82 5.16 5.64
N LEU A 122 9.55 4.92 5.28
CA LEU A 122 8.40 5.28 6.11
C LEU A 122 8.49 4.63 7.49
N THR A 123 8.87 3.36 7.56
CA THR A 123 8.98 2.61 8.82
C THR A 123 10.09 3.17 9.70
N VAL A 124 11.30 3.37 9.13
CA VAL A 124 12.43 3.98 9.84
C VAL A 124 12.05 5.36 10.35
N ASN A 125 11.49 6.20 9.47
CA ASN A 125 11.12 7.58 9.83
C ASN A 125 10.13 7.60 10.98
N GLN A 126 9.08 6.79 10.97
CA GLN A 126 8.08 6.75 12.03
C GLN A 126 8.61 6.20 13.37
N ILE A 127 9.52 5.21 13.35
CA ILE A 127 10.18 4.71 14.55
C ILE A 127 10.94 5.85 15.24
N PHE A 128 11.76 6.60 14.49
CA PHE A 128 12.58 7.67 15.03
C PHE A 128 11.80 8.96 15.32
N GLU A 129 10.80 9.30 14.52
CA GLU A 129 9.89 10.41 14.80
C GLU A 129 9.16 10.21 16.14
N THR A 130 8.63 9.01 16.38
CA THR A 130 7.98 8.69 17.65
C THR A 130 8.99 8.68 18.80
N ALA A 131 10.24 8.22 18.59
CA ALA A 131 11.29 8.30 19.58
C ALA A 131 11.66 9.76 19.93
N GLN A 132 11.67 10.65 18.96
CA GLN A 132 11.89 12.08 19.15
C GLN A 132 10.73 12.71 19.93
N GLN A 133 9.48 12.40 19.60
CA GLN A 133 8.28 12.87 20.32
C GLN A 133 8.27 12.39 21.79
N ASN A 134 8.86 11.23 22.08
CA ASN A 134 9.02 10.71 23.43
C ASN A 134 10.33 11.18 24.13
N HIS A 135 11.03 12.15 23.56
CA HIS A 135 12.26 12.70 24.09
C HIS A 135 13.40 11.68 24.31
N LEU A 136 13.38 10.55 23.60
CA LEU A 136 14.45 9.56 23.62
C LEU A 136 15.65 9.99 22.79
N ILE A 137 15.42 10.79 21.75
CA ILE A 137 16.42 11.39 20.87
C ILE A 137 16.06 12.85 20.57
N LEU A 138 17.07 13.66 20.21
CA LEU A 138 16.87 15.09 19.86
C LEU A 138 16.40 15.29 18.42
N ARG A 139 16.92 14.50 17.50
CA ARG A 139 16.67 14.64 16.05
C ARG A 139 16.40 13.28 15.43
N ASN A 140 15.51 13.27 14.47
CA ASN A 140 15.23 12.07 13.68
C ASN A 140 16.35 11.84 12.65
N PRO A 141 17.12 10.74 12.72
CA PRO A 141 18.20 10.46 11.80
C PRO A 141 17.72 10.09 10.37
N ALA A 142 16.44 9.85 10.18
CA ALA A 142 15.85 9.57 8.87
C ALA A 142 15.39 10.83 8.13
N GLU A 143 15.43 12.00 8.80
CA GLU A 143 15.03 13.26 8.20
C GLU A 143 15.91 13.62 7.00
N GLY A 144 15.28 14.01 5.88
CA GLY A 144 15.98 14.39 4.65
C GLY A 144 16.52 13.23 3.80
N ILE A 145 16.42 11.98 4.26
CA ILE A 145 16.80 10.81 3.46
C ILE A 145 15.81 10.61 2.31
N LYS A 146 16.35 10.38 1.12
CA LYS A 146 15.57 10.17 -0.11
C LYS A 146 15.76 8.76 -0.64
N ILE A 147 14.73 8.24 -1.30
CA ILE A 147 14.82 6.98 -2.04
C ILE A 147 15.56 7.18 -3.35
N THR A 148 16.25 6.15 -3.81
CA THR A 148 16.86 6.12 -5.13
C THR A 148 15.78 5.77 -6.16
N LYS A 149 15.49 6.71 -7.06
CA LYS A 149 14.59 6.44 -8.18
C LYS A 149 15.35 5.66 -9.25
N HIS A 150 14.88 4.47 -9.54
CA HIS A 150 15.29 3.73 -10.73
C HIS A 150 14.20 3.87 -11.78
N ALA A 151 14.59 4.20 -13.01
CA ALA A 151 13.70 4.06 -14.16
C ALA A 151 13.49 2.55 -14.40
N LEU A 152 12.51 1.98 -13.70
CA LEU A 152 12.06 0.62 -14.02
C LEU A 152 11.32 0.67 -15.37
N PRO A 153 11.51 -0.32 -16.26
CA PRO A 153 10.73 -0.40 -17.48
C PRO A 153 9.23 -0.37 -17.11
N ASP A 154 8.49 0.39 -17.89
CA ASP A 154 7.04 0.54 -17.68
C ASP A 154 6.39 -0.83 -17.86
N LYS A 155 6.01 -1.46 -16.75
CA LYS A 155 5.35 -2.77 -16.79
C LYS A 155 3.94 -2.56 -17.31
N GLN A 156 3.53 -3.41 -18.24
CA GLN A 156 2.16 -3.46 -18.71
C GLN A 156 1.18 -3.54 -17.52
N LYS A 157 0.29 -2.57 -17.44
CA LYS A 157 -0.64 -2.44 -16.32
C LYS A 157 -2.03 -3.01 -16.62
N TYR A 158 -2.40 -3.14 -17.90
CA TYR A 158 -3.69 -3.64 -18.36
C TYR A 158 -3.51 -4.61 -19.55
N LEU A 159 -4.52 -5.39 -19.85
CA LEU A 159 -4.53 -6.36 -20.93
C LEU A 159 -4.94 -5.72 -22.25
N THR A 160 -4.30 -6.14 -23.36
CA THR A 160 -4.80 -5.83 -24.71
C THR A 160 -6.09 -6.59 -25.00
N ALA A 161 -6.79 -6.26 -26.09
CA ALA A 161 -8.01 -6.97 -26.49
C ALA A 161 -7.75 -8.46 -26.73
N GLU A 162 -6.64 -8.78 -27.42
CA GLU A 162 -6.23 -10.15 -27.72
C GLU A 162 -5.92 -10.93 -26.43
N GLN A 163 -5.26 -10.30 -25.46
CA GLN A 163 -4.95 -10.92 -24.17
C GLN A 163 -6.22 -11.14 -23.32
N GLN A 164 -7.21 -10.24 -23.42
CA GLN A 164 -8.51 -10.43 -22.77
C GLN A 164 -9.25 -11.61 -23.37
N GLU A 165 -9.26 -11.73 -24.69
CA GLU A 165 -9.86 -12.85 -25.41
C GLU A 165 -9.15 -14.18 -25.07
N GLU A 166 -7.80 -14.23 -25.13
CA GLU A 166 -7.01 -15.39 -24.73
C GLU A 166 -7.34 -15.82 -23.30
N LEU A 167 -7.39 -14.87 -22.36
CA LEU A 167 -7.72 -15.16 -20.96
C LEU A 167 -9.09 -15.81 -20.82
N MET A 168 -10.11 -15.18 -21.40
CA MET A 168 -11.50 -15.61 -21.21
C MET A 168 -11.83 -16.93 -21.93
N THR A 169 -11.08 -17.29 -22.97
CA THR A 169 -11.23 -18.56 -23.69
C THR A 169 -10.37 -19.69 -23.13
N SER A 170 -9.22 -19.37 -22.53
CA SER A 170 -8.26 -20.38 -22.03
C SER A 170 -8.56 -20.84 -20.61
N VAL A 171 -9.35 -20.09 -19.82
CA VAL A 171 -9.67 -20.44 -18.43
C VAL A 171 -10.82 -21.41 -18.37
N VAL A 172 -10.54 -22.68 -18.04
CA VAL A 172 -11.54 -23.76 -18.03
C VAL A 172 -12.27 -23.91 -16.67
N ASP A 173 -11.61 -23.57 -15.53
CA ASP A 173 -12.23 -23.68 -14.20
C ASP A 173 -13.32 -22.59 -14.02
N PRO A 174 -14.63 -22.95 -13.89
CA PRO A 174 -15.71 -21.94 -13.84
C PRO A 174 -15.54 -20.93 -12.69
N ARG A 175 -14.94 -21.32 -11.58
CA ARG A 175 -14.67 -20.44 -10.42
C ARG A 175 -13.60 -19.41 -10.74
N ALA A 176 -12.59 -19.80 -11.51
CA ALA A 176 -11.55 -18.90 -11.98
C ALA A 176 -12.10 -17.98 -13.07
N LEU A 177 -12.90 -18.51 -13.99
CA LEU A 177 -13.51 -17.74 -15.07
C LEU A 177 -14.44 -16.64 -14.53
N VAL A 178 -15.32 -16.96 -13.58
CA VAL A 178 -16.20 -15.95 -12.99
C VAL A 178 -15.42 -14.92 -12.17
N PHE A 179 -14.34 -15.32 -11.46
CA PHE A 179 -13.46 -14.37 -10.79
C PHE A 179 -12.80 -13.40 -11.78
N CYS A 180 -12.27 -13.93 -12.90
CA CYS A 180 -11.70 -13.09 -13.96
C CYS A 180 -12.75 -12.15 -14.54
N GLY A 181 -13.96 -12.65 -14.83
CA GLY A 181 -15.06 -11.85 -15.33
C GLY A 181 -15.48 -10.73 -14.40
N LEU A 182 -15.63 -11.00 -13.09
CA LEU A 182 -15.96 -9.97 -12.09
C LEU A 182 -14.89 -8.87 -12.04
N CYS A 183 -13.61 -9.22 -12.13
CA CYS A 183 -12.54 -8.25 -12.11
C CYS A 183 -12.40 -7.49 -13.45
N LEU A 184 -12.58 -8.18 -14.58
CA LEU A 184 -12.39 -7.61 -15.92
C LEU A 184 -13.60 -6.79 -16.39
N TYR A 185 -14.81 -7.26 -16.15
CA TYR A 185 -16.04 -6.64 -16.70
C TYR A 185 -16.78 -5.74 -15.70
N CYS A 186 -16.52 -5.88 -14.40
CA CYS A 186 -17.06 -5.01 -13.35
C CYS A 186 -15.98 -4.25 -12.56
N GLY A 187 -14.72 -4.47 -12.87
CA GLY A 187 -13.60 -3.76 -12.23
C GLY A 187 -13.49 -4.01 -10.74
N LEU A 188 -13.96 -5.15 -10.23
CA LEU A 188 -13.87 -5.45 -8.79
C LEU A 188 -12.41 -5.60 -8.34
N ARG A 189 -12.14 -5.16 -7.10
CA ARG A 189 -10.91 -5.55 -6.43
C ARG A 189 -10.98 -7.04 -6.11
N ARG A 190 -9.84 -7.72 -6.03
CA ARG A 190 -9.77 -9.14 -5.69
C ARG A 190 -10.60 -9.47 -4.43
N GLU A 191 -10.44 -8.68 -3.38
CA GLU A 191 -11.13 -8.85 -2.11
C GLU A 191 -12.63 -8.58 -2.23
N GLU A 192 -13.06 -7.68 -3.10
CA GLU A 192 -14.48 -7.42 -3.43
C GLU A 192 -15.05 -8.60 -4.20
N ALA A 193 -14.34 -9.14 -5.20
CA ALA A 193 -14.78 -10.30 -5.98
C ALA A 193 -14.99 -11.54 -5.12
N PHE A 194 -14.17 -11.75 -4.08
CA PHE A 194 -14.40 -12.81 -3.10
C PHE A 194 -15.64 -12.60 -2.24
N GLY A 195 -16.04 -11.33 -2.04
CA GLY A 195 -17.16 -10.95 -1.22
C GLY A 195 -18.51 -10.95 -1.94
N VAL A 196 -18.54 -11.19 -3.25
CA VAL A 196 -19.82 -11.23 -4.00
C VAL A 196 -20.61 -12.47 -3.63
N GLU A 197 -21.83 -12.26 -3.15
CA GLU A 197 -22.83 -13.29 -2.93
C GLU A 197 -23.82 -13.31 -4.11
N TRP A 198 -24.47 -14.44 -4.36
CA TRP A 198 -25.47 -14.56 -5.41
C TRP A 198 -26.65 -13.59 -5.24
N VAL A 199 -27.01 -13.23 -4.01
CA VAL A 199 -28.08 -12.26 -3.69
C VAL A 199 -27.72 -10.81 -4.05
N ASP A 200 -26.43 -10.51 -4.24
CA ASP A 200 -25.95 -9.18 -4.66
C ASP A 200 -26.16 -8.94 -6.16
N ILE A 201 -26.49 -9.98 -6.92
CA ILE A 201 -26.75 -9.95 -8.36
C ILE A 201 -28.25 -9.92 -8.59
N LYS A 202 -28.76 -8.81 -9.15
CA LYS A 202 -30.18 -8.62 -9.47
C LYS A 202 -30.34 -8.17 -10.91
N GLY A 203 -30.81 -9.06 -11.77
CA GLY A 203 -30.85 -8.82 -13.20
C GLY A 203 -29.44 -8.53 -13.75
N ASN A 204 -29.27 -7.40 -14.39
CA ASN A 204 -27.99 -6.93 -14.93
C ASN A 204 -27.24 -5.95 -14.01
N GLN A 205 -27.47 -6.04 -12.70
CA GLN A 205 -26.81 -5.18 -11.71
C GLN A 205 -26.13 -6.00 -10.61
N LEU A 206 -24.92 -5.59 -10.25
CA LEU A 206 -24.15 -6.13 -9.14
C LEU A 206 -23.96 -5.06 -8.07
N THR A 207 -24.37 -5.33 -6.83
CA THR A 207 -24.12 -4.45 -5.69
C THR A 207 -22.91 -4.94 -4.91
N VAL A 208 -21.89 -4.12 -4.79
CA VAL A 208 -20.68 -4.41 -4.01
C VAL A 208 -20.91 -4.00 -2.56
N ASN A 209 -21.12 -4.97 -1.68
CA ASN A 209 -21.46 -4.75 -0.26
C ASN A 209 -20.34 -5.09 0.70
N ARG A 210 -19.40 -5.94 0.30
CA ARG A 210 -18.37 -6.50 1.20
C ARG A 210 -17.05 -6.78 0.48
N ALA A 211 -16.01 -6.98 1.26
CA ALA A 211 -14.71 -7.42 0.79
C ALA A 211 -14.15 -8.47 1.76
N ILE A 212 -13.69 -9.59 1.24
CA ILE A 212 -13.09 -10.66 2.05
C ILE A 212 -11.57 -10.52 2.02
N THR A 213 -10.97 -10.40 3.18
CA THR A 213 -9.52 -10.43 3.38
C THR A 213 -9.11 -11.76 4.01
N PHE A 214 -7.82 -11.96 4.30
CA PHE A 214 -7.35 -13.19 4.91
C PHE A 214 -6.54 -12.91 6.17
N VAL A 215 -6.88 -13.64 7.25
CA VAL A 215 -6.05 -13.77 8.45
C VAL A 215 -5.41 -15.17 8.42
N GLY A 216 -4.07 -15.20 8.23
CA GLY A 216 -3.41 -16.48 7.91
C GLY A 216 -3.93 -17.06 6.59
N ASN A 217 -4.48 -18.27 6.63
CA ASN A 217 -5.13 -18.91 5.48
C ASN A 217 -6.65 -18.69 5.44
N GLN A 218 -7.26 -18.32 6.56
CA GLN A 218 -8.72 -18.23 6.68
C GLN A 218 -9.26 -16.92 6.12
N PRO A 219 -10.43 -16.95 5.44
CA PRO A 219 -11.13 -15.75 5.04
C PRO A 219 -11.67 -15.01 6.26
N ASP A 220 -11.59 -13.70 6.21
CA ASP A 220 -12.14 -12.77 7.21
C ASP A 220 -13.20 -11.90 6.53
N SER A 221 -14.47 -12.21 6.83
CA SER A 221 -15.64 -11.48 6.32
C SER A 221 -16.08 -10.32 7.22
N ASN A 222 -15.47 -10.17 8.41
CA ASN A 222 -15.88 -9.18 9.40
C ASN A 222 -15.32 -7.77 9.09
N GLN A 223 -14.59 -7.60 8.00
CA GLN A 223 -14.08 -6.30 7.63
C GLN A 223 -15.09 -5.53 6.77
N GLU A 224 -15.64 -4.47 7.35
CA GLU A 224 -16.38 -3.47 6.58
C GLU A 224 -15.53 -2.93 5.42
N LEU A 225 -16.21 -2.57 4.33
CA LEU A 225 -15.57 -1.89 3.21
C LEU A 225 -14.81 -0.65 3.72
N LYS A 226 -13.58 -0.46 3.23
CA LYS A 226 -12.65 0.59 3.73
C LYS A 226 -13.22 2.01 3.66
N THR A 227 -14.17 2.26 2.76
CA THR A 227 -14.76 3.59 2.54
C THR A 227 -16.22 3.46 2.12
N LYS A 228 -17.02 4.49 2.36
CA LYS A 228 -18.39 4.60 1.82
C LYS A 228 -18.43 4.50 0.29
N ALA A 229 -17.41 4.98 -0.39
CA ALA A 229 -17.28 4.91 -1.86
C ALA A 229 -17.12 3.46 -2.38
N ALA A 230 -16.81 2.49 -1.51
CA ALA A 230 -16.71 1.10 -1.90
C ALA A 230 -18.09 0.42 -2.05
N HIS A 231 -19.13 0.91 -1.35
CA HIS A 231 -20.52 0.51 -1.56
C HIS A 231 -21.03 1.14 -2.86
N ARG A 232 -21.34 0.31 -3.84
CA ARG A 232 -21.77 0.79 -5.15
C ARG A 232 -22.53 -0.29 -5.91
N THR A 233 -23.37 0.12 -6.84
CA THR A 233 -24.05 -0.78 -7.79
C THR A 233 -23.43 -0.58 -9.19
N ILE A 234 -23.05 -1.66 -9.82
CA ILE A 234 -22.33 -1.69 -11.10
C ILE A 234 -23.20 -2.43 -12.10
N PRO A 235 -23.37 -1.93 -13.35
CA PRO A 235 -24.00 -2.70 -14.41
C PRO A 235 -23.13 -3.91 -14.78
N ILE A 236 -23.77 -5.04 -15.03
CA ILE A 236 -23.13 -6.28 -15.49
C ILE A 236 -23.24 -6.33 -17.01
N PRO A 237 -22.14 -6.33 -17.77
CA PRO A 237 -22.17 -6.50 -19.22
C PRO A 237 -22.55 -7.94 -19.61
N ASP A 238 -23.14 -8.11 -20.81
CA ASP A 238 -23.62 -9.38 -21.32
C ASP A 238 -22.58 -10.53 -21.22
N PRO A 239 -21.29 -10.35 -21.56
CA PRO A 239 -20.30 -11.44 -21.42
C PRO A 239 -20.17 -11.97 -20.00
N LEU A 240 -20.34 -11.13 -18.97
CA LEU A 240 -20.32 -11.60 -17.59
C LEU A 240 -21.65 -12.25 -17.19
N LEU A 241 -22.78 -11.79 -17.70
CA LEU A 241 -24.08 -12.46 -17.47
C LEU A 241 -24.04 -13.89 -17.97
N GLU A 242 -23.52 -14.13 -19.16
CA GLU A 242 -23.34 -15.46 -19.74
C GLU A 242 -22.45 -16.37 -18.85
N ILE A 243 -21.34 -15.84 -18.36
CA ILE A 243 -20.46 -16.58 -17.45
C ILE A 243 -21.18 -16.91 -16.15
N LEU A 244 -21.96 -15.99 -15.58
CA LEU A 244 -22.69 -16.19 -14.32
C LEU A 244 -23.81 -17.24 -14.49
N GLU A 245 -24.48 -17.29 -15.63
CA GLU A 245 -25.48 -18.30 -15.94
C GLU A 245 -24.90 -19.72 -15.97
N HIS A 246 -23.68 -19.87 -16.49
CA HIS A 246 -22.97 -21.15 -16.57
C HIS A 246 -22.14 -21.48 -15.31
N THR A 247 -22.08 -20.58 -14.33
CA THR A 247 -21.32 -20.79 -13.09
C THR A 247 -22.14 -21.61 -12.09
N PRO A 248 -21.64 -22.77 -11.60
CA PRO A 248 -22.34 -23.58 -10.62
C PRO A 248 -22.57 -22.83 -9.29
N ARG A 249 -23.81 -22.79 -8.82
CA ARG A 249 -24.21 -22.17 -7.53
C ARG A 249 -24.09 -23.19 -6.38
N ILE A 250 -22.85 -23.51 -5.98
CA ILE A 250 -22.56 -24.52 -4.96
C ILE A 250 -22.45 -23.95 -3.53
N GLY A 251 -22.51 -22.62 -3.34
CA GLY A 251 -22.42 -21.96 -2.05
C GLY A 251 -23.06 -20.58 -2.06
N LEU A 252 -22.91 -19.85 -0.96
CA LEU A 252 -23.41 -18.50 -0.78
C LEU A 252 -22.71 -17.50 -1.71
N TYR A 253 -21.38 -17.65 -1.84
CA TYR A 253 -20.52 -16.77 -2.61
C TYR A 253 -20.40 -17.21 -4.06
N VAL A 254 -20.17 -16.27 -4.95
CA VAL A 254 -19.95 -16.54 -6.39
C VAL A 254 -18.58 -17.19 -6.61
N VAL A 255 -17.56 -16.76 -5.88
CA VAL A 255 -16.19 -17.32 -5.94
C VAL A 255 -15.92 -18.15 -4.68
N THR A 256 -15.86 -19.47 -4.82
CA THR A 256 -15.75 -20.42 -3.70
C THR A 256 -14.58 -21.38 -3.85
N ASN A 257 -14.27 -22.13 -2.81
CA ASN A 257 -13.52 -23.37 -2.90
C ASN A 257 -14.35 -24.46 -3.65
N ILE A 258 -13.74 -25.61 -3.95
CA ILE A 258 -14.41 -26.72 -4.66
C ILE A 258 -15.64 -27.24 -3.90
N ASP A 259 -15.59 -27.23 -2.57
CA ASP A 259 -16.65 -27.68 -1.67
C ASP A 259 -17.76 -26.65 -1.42
N GLY A 260 -17.74 -25.52 -2.10
CA GLY A 260 -18.69 -24.42 -1.92
C GLY A 260 -18.42 -23.53 -0.71
N SER A 261 -17.40 -23.83 0.08
CA SER A 261 -16.98 -22.97 1.19
C SER A 261 -16.34 -21.67 0.69
N MET A 262 -16.27 -20.69 1.59
CA MET A 262 -15.63 -19.40 1.31
C MET A 262 -14.18 -19.61 0.87
N ILE A 263 -13.77 -18.93 -0.20
CA ILE A 263 -12.42 -19.07 -0.76
C ILE A 263 -11.35 -18.79 0.30
N THR A 264 -10.34 -19.68 0.43
CA THR A 264 -9.20 -19.49 1.31
C THR A 264 -8.02 -18.88 0.55
N ARG A 265 -7.02 -18.33 1.27
CA ARG A 265 -5.81 -17.78 0.65
C ARG A 265 -5.07 -18.82 -0.21
N ILE A 266 -4.90 -20.04 0.32
CA ILE A 266 -4.25 -21.14 -0.41
C ILE A 266 -5.15 -21.62 -1.55
N GLY A 267 -6.47 -21.72 -1.33
CA GLY A 267 -7.45 -22.06 -2.38
C GLY A 267 -7.35 -21.12 -3.55
N PHE A 268 -7.39 -19.81 -3.30
CA PHE A 268 -7.23 -18.80 -4.34
C PHE A 268 -5.86 -18.87 -5.02
N ARG A 269 -4.76 -19.02 -4.26
CA ARG A 269 -3.44 -19.13 -4.86
C ARG A 269 -3.36 -20.27 -5.87
N ARG A 270 -3.86 -21.46 -5.51
CA ARG A 270 -3.89 -22.62 -6.40
C ARG A 270 -4.78 -22.41 -7.62
N LEU A 271 -5.93 -21.73 -7.44
CA LEU A 271 -6.84 -21.38 -8.52
C LEU A 271 -6.16 -20.39 -9.48
N TRP A 272 -5.52 -19.36 -8.95
CA TRP A 272 -4.83 -18.34 -9.72
C TRP A 272 -3.59 -18.86 -10.46
N GLU A 273 -2.83 -19.77 -9.86
CA GLU A 273 -1.71 -20.44 -10.50
C GLU A 273 -2.14 -21.21 -11.77
N LYS A 274 -3.35 -21.79 -11.77
CA LYS A 274 -3.90 -22.43 -12.98
C LYS A 274 -4.21 -21.39 -14.06
N VAL A 275 -4.82 -20.26 -13.68
CA VAL A 275 -5.10 -19.15 -14.61
C VAL A 275 -3.82 -18.62 -15.25
N VAL A 276 -2.78 -18.38 -14.44
CA VAL A 276 -1.49 -17.87 -14.96
C VAL A 276 -0.83 -18.88 -15.93
N ARG A 277 -1.02 -20.16 -15.71
CA ARG A 277 -0.48 -21.20 -16.62
C ARG A 277 -1.28 -21.38 -17.91
N SER A 278 -2.52 -20.91 -17.97
CA SER A 278 -3.37 -21.04 -19.16
C SER A 278 -3.17 -19.92 -20.18
N VAL A 279 -2.41 -18.87 -19.84
CA VAL A 279 -2.17 -17.71 -20.72
C VAL A 279 -0.68 -17.56 -21.05
N SER A 280 -0.42 -16.91 -22.19
CA SER A 280 0.95 -16.75 -22.74
C SER A 280 1.72 -15.54 -22.17
N PHE A 281 1.08 -14.71 -21.33
CA PHE A 281 1.61 -13.44 -20.84
C PHE A 281 1.60 -13.36 -19.32
N PRO A 282 2.44 -12.49 -18.71
CA PRO A 282 2.41 -12.26 -17.27
C PRO A 282 1.08 -11.66 -16.81
N LEU A 283 0.42 -12.29 -15.82
CA LEU A 283 -0.91 -11.89 -15.38
C LEU A 283 -0.96 -11.68 -13.86
N HIS A 284 -1.60 -10.58 -13.44
CA HIS A 284 -1.90 -10.26 -12.04
C HIS A 284 -3.37 -9.86 -11.89
N PRO A 285 -4.07 -10.18 -10.78
CA PRO A 285 -5.49 -9.83 -10.61
C PRO A 285 -5.80 -8.35 -10.81
N HIS A 286 -4.88 -7.44 -10.42
CA HIS A 286 -5.08 -6.00 -10.62
C HIS A 286 -5.05 -5.57 -12.09
N MET A 287 -4.40 -6.32 -12.99
CA MET A 287 -4.42 -6.00 -14.43
C MET A 287 -5.83 -6.07 -15.01
N LEU A 288 -6.65 -7.03 -14.53
CA LEU A 288 -8.05 -7.16 -14.95
C LEU A 288 -8.85 -5.90 -14.64
N ARG A 289 -8.74 -5.41 -13.42
CA ARG A 289 -9.38 -4.17 -13.01
C ARG A 289 -8.82 -2.94 -13.73
N HIS A 290 -7.53 -2.89 -14.01
CA HIS A 290 -6.95 -1.83 -14.83
C HIS A 290 -7.47 -1.88 -16.26
N SER A 291 -7.68 -3.07 -16.83
CA SER A 291 -8.31 -3.24 -18.15
C SER A 291 -9.74 -2.70 -18.17
N TYR A 292 -10.53 -2.94 -17.11
CA TYR A 292 -11.84 -2.32 -16.96
C TYR A 292 -11.77 -0.79 -16.93
N ALA A 293 -10.84 -0.22 -16.15
CA ALA A 293 -10.68 1.23 -16.11
C ALA A 293 -10.26 1.82 -17.47
N THR A 294 -9.41 1.10 -18.22
CA THR A 294 -9.05 1.46 -19.60
C THR A 294 -10.25 1.36 -20.55
N ALA A 295 -11.08 0.32 -20.42
CA ALA A 295 -12.31 0.17 -21.21
C ALA A 295 -13.30 1.31 -20.93
N LEU A 296 -13.48 1.74 -19.68
CA LEU A 296 -14.31 2.90 -19.34
C LEU A 296 -13.81 4.19 -20.02
N TYR A 297 -12.50 4.39 -20.05
CA TYR A 297 -11.89 5.53 -20.73
C TYR A 297 -12.19 5.52 -22.24
N HIS A 298 -11.92 4.40 -22.92
CA HIS A 298 -12.19 4.27 -24.36
C HIS A 298 -13.68 4.36 -24.70
N ALA A 299 -14.55 3.92 -23.78
CA ALA A 299 -16.00 4.09 -23.90
C ALA A 299 -16.47 5.55 -23.69
N GLY A 300 -15.56 6.48 -23.34
CA GLY A 300 -15.88 7.88 -23.11
C GLY A 300 -16.64 8.14 -21.80
N ILE A 301 -16.58 7.22 -20.85
CA ILE A 301 -17.19 7.39 -19.53
C ILE A 301 -16.44 8.50 -18.78
N ASP A 302 -17.20 9.46 -18.24
CA ASP A 302 -16.62 10.59 -17.50
C ASP A 302 -15.89 10.14 -16.23
N LEU A 303 -14.92 10.95 -15.82
CA LEU A 303 -14.01 10.63 -14.72
C LEU A 303 -14.74 10.39 -13.38
N LYS A 304 -15.85 11.09 -13.11
CA LYS A 304 -16.61 10.96 -11.88
C LYS A 304 -17.42 9.66 -11.86
N THR A 305 -18.06 9.33 -12.96
CA THR A 305 -18.76 8.05 -13.14
C THR A 305 -17.78 6.88 -13.06
N ALA A 306 -16.62 6.98 -13.72
CA ALA A 306 -15.57 5.95 -13.61
C ALA A 306 -15.03 5.81 -12.17
N GLN A 307 -14.85 6.92 -11.45
CA GLN A 307 -14.51 6.90 -10.02
C GLN A 307 -15.54 6.10 -9.20
N TYR A 308 -16.83 6.35 -9.44
CA TYR A 308 -17.92 5.63 -8.77
C TYR A 308 -17.90 4.14 -9.11
N LEU A 309 -17.87 3.78 -10.39
CA LEU A 309 -17.88 2.38 -10.85
C LEU A 309 -16.66 1.60 -10.32
N LEU A 310 -15.50 2.23 -10.26
CA LEU A 310 -14.29 1.66 -9.69
C LEU A 310 -14.29 1.66 -8.15
N GLY A 311 -15.12 2.47 -7.50
CA GLY A 311 -15.08 2.63 -6.03
C GLY A 311 -13.75 3.20 -5.53
N HIS A 312 -13.22 4.22 -6.21
CA HIS A 312 -12.02 4.92 -5.78
C HIS A 312 -12.38 6.01 -4.77
N SER A 313 -11.69 6.03 -3.64
CA SER A 313 -11.89 7.04 -2.58
C SER A 313 -11.44 8.44 -2.99
N SER A 314 -10.56 8.55 -4.00
CA SER A 314 -10.05 9.80 -4.54
C SER A 314 -10.14 9.79 -6.06
N ILE A 315 -10.57 10.91 -6.65
CA ILE A 315 -10.62 11.11 -8.09
C ILE A 315 -9.23 11.02 -8.74
N GLN A 316 -8.18 11.39 -7.99
CA GLN A 316 -6.80 11.32 -8.45
C GLN A 316 -6.38 9.88 -8.82
N MET A 317 -6.91 8.88 -8.12
CA MET A 317 -6.63 7.47 -8.46
C MET A 317 -7.16 7.09 -9.85
N THR A 318 -8.33 7.61 -10.21
CA THR A 318 -8.92 7.38 -11.54
C THR A 318 -8.22 8.24 -12.60
N ALA A 319 -7.94 9.50 -12.28
CA ALA A 319 -7.22 10.43 -13.16
C ALA A 319 -5.83 9.90 -13.54
N ASN A 320 -5.10 9.32 -12.60
CA ASN A 320 -3.77 8.74 -12.87
C ASN A 320 -3.82 7.57 -13.86
N ILE A 321 -4.93 6.82 -13.91
CA ILE A 321 -5.10 5.76 -14.93
C ILE A 321 -5.37 6.40 -16.29
N TYR A 322 -6.23 7.40 -16.35
CA TYR A 322 -6.65 8.09 -17.57
C TYR A 322 -5.48 8.87 -18.20
N THR A 323 -4.67 9.59 -17.42
CA THR A 323 -3.51 10.35 -17.93
C THR A 323 -2.45 9.47 -18.59
N HIS A 324 -2.23 8.25 -18.09
CA HIS A 324 -1.31 7.31 -18.73
C HIS A 324 -1.78 6.78 -20.10
N ILE A 325 -3.06 6.93 -20.41
CA ILE A 325 -3.66 6.51 -21.68
C ILE A 325 -3.65 7.66 -22.69
N ASP A 326 -3.88 8.90 -22.25
CA ASP A 326 -3.98 10.10 -23.10
C ASP A 326 -2.70 10.40 -23.90
N ASP A 327 -1.52 10.06 -23.39
CA ASP A 327 -0.25 10.28 -24.11
C ASP A 327 -0.16 9.50 -25.45
N LYS A 328 -1.02 8.50 -25.65
CA LYS A 328 -1.07 7.67 -26.88
C LYS A 328 -2.23 8.03 -27.83
N ASP A 329 -3.22 8.77 -27.36
CA ASP A 329 -4.50 8.96 -28.06
C ASP A 329 -4.81 10.42 -28.46
N ALA A 330 -3.82 11.30 -28.51
CA ALA A 330 -3.99 12.71 -28.89
C ALA A 330 -4.72 12.89 -30.27
N GLY A 331 -4.57 11.92 -31.18
CA GLY A 331 -5.24 11.94 -32.49
C GLY A 331 -6.76 11.75 -32.42
N LEU A 332 -7.27 10.96 -31.46
CA LEU A 332 -8.71 10.73 -31.28
C LEU A 332 -9.44 11.95 -30.69
N SER A 333 -8.73 12.79 -29.96
CA SER A 333 -9.28 14.02 -29.37
C SER A 333 -9.70 15.04 -30.43
N ALA A 334 -8.97 15.16 -31.53
CA ALA A 334 -9.31 16.08 -32.63
C ALA A 334 -10.62 15.71 -33.30
N CYS A 335 -10.90 14.42 -33.55
CA CYS A 335 -12.15 13.95 -34.12
C CYS A 335 -13.37 14.20 -33.21
N LYS A 336 -13.20 13.96 -31.90
CA LYS A 336 -14.26 14.22 -30.89
C LYS A 336 -14.57 15.70 -30.77
N ILE A 337 -13.53 16.57 -30.77
CA ILE A 337 -13.70 18.03 -30.76
C ILE A 337 -14.45 18.48 -31.99
N ASN A 338 -14.02 18.06 -33.17
CA ASN A 338 -14.69 18.42 -34.45
C ASN A 338 -16.14 17.99 -34.48
N SER A 339 -16.49 16.76 -34.05
CA SER A 339 -17.87 16.29 -34.00
C SER A 339 -18.73 17.08 -33.02
N ALA A 340 -18.19 17.47 -31.85
CA ALA A 340 -18.90 18.27 -30.87
C ALA A 340 -19.22 19.71 -31.35
N PHE A 341 -18.36 20.27 -32.19
CA PHE A 341 -18.61 21.58 -32.79
C PHE A 341 -19.48 21.52 -34.08
N SER A 342 -19.41 20.43 -34.83
CA SER A 342 -20.24 20.23 -36.03
C SER A 342 -21.71 19.99 -35.69
N ALA A 343 -22.03 19.30 -34.60
CA ALA A 343 -23.41 19.07 -34.13
C ALA A 343 -24.16 20.36 -33.73
N LYS A 344 -23.45 21.44 -33.37
CA LYS A 344 -24.06 22.74 -33.02
C LYS A 344 -24.43 23.60 -34.23
N SER A 345 -23.85 23.37 -35.39
CA SER A 345 -24.20 24.12 -36.62
C SER A 345 -25.50 23.66 -37.28
N SER A 346 -25.94 22.42 -37.07
CA SER A 346 -27.17 21.87 -37.66
C SER A 346 -28.46 22.33 -36.93
N GLN A 347 -28.37 22.87 -35.72
CA GLN A 347 -29.57 23.37 -35.01
C GLN A 347 -29.89 24.85 -35.23
N LYS A 348 -29.07 25.59 -35.98
CA LYS A 348 -29.31 27.03 -36.24
C LYS A 348 -29.99 27.35 -37.58
N VAL A 349 -30.28 26.34 -38.42
CA VAL A 349 -30.86 26.58 -39.78
C VAL A 349 -32.38 26.34 -39.88
N VAL A 350 -33.08 26.01 -38.80
CA VAL A 350 -34.54 25.73 -38.83
C VAL A 350 -35.35 26.79 -38.07
N LYS A 351 -34.96 28.06 -38.10
CA LYS A 351 -35.82 29.19 -37.63
C LYS A 351 -35.65 30.40 -38.54
N THR A 352 -36.16 30.29 -39.79
CA THR A 352 -36.65 31.44 -40.58
C THR A 352 -37.40 30.89 -41.82
N GLN A 353 -38.68 30.59 -41.66
CA GLN A 353 -39.72 30.81 -42.67
C GLN A 353 -41.07 30.89 -41.96
#